data_d08c86ca76f8db3d9ddd2bafd635a449
#
_entry.id   d08c86ca76f8db3d9ddd2bafd635a449
#
_cell.length_a   1.000
_cell.length_b   1.000
_cell.length_c   1.000
_cell.angle_alpha   90.00
_cell.angle_beta   90.00
_cell.angle_gamma   90.00
#
_symmetry.space_group_name_H-M   'P 1'
#
loop_
_entity.id
_entity.type
_entity.pdbx_description
1 polymer ?
#
loop_
_entity_poly.entity_id
_entity_poly.type
_entity_poly.pdbx_seq_one_letter_code
_entity_poly.pdbx_strand_id
1 'polypeptide(L)'
;MTAVWYELEILSHNDAQTFYPIAIMNRSDANAGFDLFSSENVQIEQTPVLIPFGITVRLLKVEPMPHGMSNEVVKTDSHFLLMPRSSIYKSGLLMANSTGVIDKSYRGELKAPVWSMTGNSSVQVGDRLFQIVAPDMGWIRHVRLVDSLPDTERGAGGFGSTGK
;
A
#
# COMPACT_ATOMS: atom_id res chain seq x y z
N MET A 1 2.05 -26.35 -12.81
CA MET A 1 1.65 -25.80 -11.52
C MET A 1 1.27 -24.35 -11.73
N THR A 2 0.02 -23.99 -11.52
CA THR A 2 -0.42 -22.60 -11.54
C THR A 2 0.09 -21.93 -10.26
N ALA A 3 0.93 -20.90 -10.42
CA ALA A 3 1.53 -20.21 -9.27
C ALA A 3 0.48 -19.38 -8.52
N VAL A 4 0.69 -19.18 -7.23
CA VAL A 4 -0.05 -18.21 -6.41
C VAL A 4 0.38 -16.79 -6.82
N TRP A 5 -0.57 -15.86 -6.90
CA TRP A 5 -0.29 -14.45 -7.14
C TRP A 5 -1.20 -13.55 -6.30
N TYR A 6 -1.01 -12.24 -6.39
CA TYR A 6 -1.82 -11.26 -5.69
C TYR A 6 -2.51 -10.30 -6.66
N GLU A 7 -3.68 -9.81 -6.23
CA GLU A 7 -4.41 -8.73 -6.89
C GLU A 7 -4.61 -7.59 -5.91
N LEU A 8 -4.28 -6.37 -6.31
CA LEU A 8 -4.44 -5.16 -5.53
C LEU A 8 -5.62 -4.35 -6.06
N GLU A 9 -6.60 -4.13 -5.21
CA GLU A 9 -7.73 -3.23 -5.45
C GLU A 9 -7.46 -1.91 -4.74
N ILE A 10 -7.63 -0.81 -5.45
CA ILE A 10 -7.36 0.55 -4.97
C ILE A 10 -8.64 1.38 -5.08
N LEU A 11 -9.16 1.84 -3.95
CA LEU A 11 -10.17 2.88 -3.87
C LEU A 11 -9.44 4.21 -3.67
N SER A 12 -9.47 5.06 -4.69
CA SER A 12 -8.81 6.36 -4.66
C SER A 12 -9.72 7.44 -4.10
N HIS A 13 -9.17 8.29 -3.26
CA HIS A 13 -9.85 9.43 -2.67
C HIS A 13 -9.40 10.73 -3.36
N ASN A 14 -10.34 11.60 -3.73
CA ASN A 14 -10.06 12.93 -4.28
C ASN A 14 -9.03 12.95 -5.42
N ASP A 15 -8.11 13.92 -5.41
CA ASP A 15 -7.14 14.18 -6.47
C ASP A 15 -6.03 13.12 -6.61
N ALA A 16 -5.90 12.19 -5.67
CA ALA A 16 -4.99 11.05 -5.79
C ALA A 16 -5.31 10.15 -7.00
N GLN A 17 -6.50 10.27 -7.57
CA GLN A 17 -6.92 9.58 -8.80
C GLN A 17 -5.99 9.83 -10.00
N THR A 18 -5.24 10.91 -10.02
CA THR A 18 -4.37 11.26 -11.17
C THR A 18 -3.11 10.39 -11.26
N PHE A 19 -2.56 9.93 -10.13
CA PHE A 19 -1.29 9.18 -10.11
C PHE A 19 -1.45 7.70 -10.40
N TYR A 20 -2.47 7.07 -9.83
CA TYR A 20 -2.60 5.62 -9.83
C TYR A 20 -2.92 5.00 -11.21
N PRO A 21 -3.76 5.60 -12.08
CA PRO A 21 -3.94 5.09 -13.45
C PRO A 21 -2.64 4.98 -14.22
N ILE A 22 -1.80 6.03 -14.15
CA ILE A 22 -0.50 6.06 -14.83
C ILE A 22 0.47 5.05 -14.21
N ALA A 23 0.48 4.93 -12.87
CA ALA A 23 1.32 3.97 -12.16
C ALA A 23 0.96 2.52 -12.52
N ILE A 24 -0.34 2.22 -12.65
CA ILE A 24 -0.82 0.89 -13.06
C ILE A 24 -0.38 0.57 -14.49
N MET A 25 -0.50 1.52 -15.41
CA MET A 25 -0.10 1.33 -16.81
C MET A 25 1.42 1.13 -16.97
N ASN A 26 2.24 1.83 -16.18
CA ASN A 26 3.69 1.88 -16.34
C ASN A 26 4.44 0.93 -15.39
N ARG A 27 3.74 0.14 -14.58
CA ARG A 27 4.39 -0.79 -13.65
C ARG A 27 5.12 -1.90 -14.38
N SER A 28 6.22 -2.36 -13.80
CA SER A 28 6.93 -3.56 -14.25
C SER A 28 6.52 -4.77 -13.44
N ASP A 29 6.27 -5.89 -14.12
CA ASP A 29 5.99 -7.18 -13.46
C ASP A 29 7.21 -7.76 -12.73
N ALA A 30 8.40 -7.20 -12.96
CA ALA A 30 9.62 -7.56 -12.24
C ALA A 30 9.72 -6.89 -10.86
N ASN A 31 8.87 -5.90 -10.55
CA ASN A 31 8.89 -5.22 -9.26
C ASN A 31 8.12 -6.02 -8.20
N ALA A 32 8.74 -6.24 -7.05
CA ALA A 32 8.09 -6.88 -5.90
C ALA A 32 7.02 -5.99 -5.27
N GLY A 33 7.19 -4.65 -5.32
CA GLY A 33 6.31 -3.68 -4.71
C GLY A 33 5.51 -2.86 -5.71
N PHE A 34 4.39 -2.32 -5.22
CA PHE A 34 3.58 -1.31 -5.92
C PHE A 34 3.78 0.05 -5.26
N ASP A 35 4.30 1.03 -6.03
CA ASP A 35 4.63 2.37 -5.54
C ASP A 35 3.41 3.17 -5.10
N LEU A 36 3.56 3.90 -4.00
CA LEU A 36 2.58 4.82 -3.44
C LEU A 36 3.04 6.26 -3.63
N PHE A 37 2.06 7.15 -3.82
CA PHE A 37 2.28 8.58 -4.07
C PHE A 37 1.75 9.40 -2.90
N SER A 38 2.54 10.35 -2.39
CA SER A 38 2.01 11.31 -1.43
C SER A 38 0.84 12.07 -2.04
N SER A 39 -0.28 12.12 -1.32
CA SER A 39 -1.47 12.88 -1.76
C SER A 39 -1.44 14.35 -1.31
N GLU A 40 -0.52 14.71 -0.44
CA GLU A 40 -0.39 16.05 0.14
C GLU A 40 1.06 16.49 0.22
N ASN A 41 1.26 17.81 0.29
CA ASN A 41 2.53 18.39 0.69
C ASN A 41 2.65 18.30 2.21
N VAL A 42 3.72 17.68 2.70
CA VAL A 42 3.92 17.46 4.14
C VAL A 42 5.28 18.03 4.56
N GLN A 43 5.27 18.90 5.55
CA GLN A 43 6.49 19.37 6.22
C GLN A 43 6.80 18.45 7.40
N ILE A 44 8.04 17.96 7.48
CA ILE A 44 8.47 17.00 8.48
C ILE A 44 9.61 17.62 9.30
N GLU A 45 9.35 17.78 10.58
CA GLU A 45 10.29 18.27 11.57
C GLU A 45 10.86 17.11 12.40
N GLN A 46 11.14 17.36 13.67
CA GLN A 46 11.66 16.34 14.59
C GLN A 46 10.57 15.41 15.17
N THR A 47 9.30 15.83 15.07
CA THR A 47 8.17 14.99 15.52
C THR A 47 7.67 14.14 14.36
N PRO A 48 7.40 12.84 14.57
CA PRO A 48 6.82 11.99 13.55
C PRO A 48 5.48 12.51 13.04
N VAL A 49 5.29 12.46 11.72
CA VAL A 49 4.06 12.85 11.04
C VAL A 49 3.60 11.73 10.11
N LEU A 50 2.33 11.74 9.72
CA LEU A 50 1.77 10.78 8.78
C LEU A 50 1.77 11.37 7.36
N ILE A 51 2.38 10.66 6.41
CA ILE A 51 2.26 10.96 4.98
C ILE A 51 1.04 10.20 4.45
N PRO A 52 -0.01 10.90 3.98
CA PRO A 52 -1.18 10.25 3.39
C PRO A 52 -0.93 9.89 1.92
N PHE A 53 -1.57 8.81 1.46
CA PHE A 53 -1.48 8.37 0.06
C PHE A 53 -2.79 8.56 -0.72
N GLY A 54 -3.85 9.06 -0.07
CA GLY A 54 -5.14 9.33 -0.70
C GLY A 54 -5.85 8.08 -1.22
N ILE A 55 -5.56 6.92 -0.67
CA ILE A 55 -6.15 5.64 -1.08
C ILE A 55 -6.48 4.73 0.10
N THR A 56 -7.52 3.93 -0.11
CA THR A 56 -7.80 2.72 0.66
C THR A 56 -7.56 1.52 -0.24
N VAL A 57 -7.01 0.43 0.28
CA VAL A 57 -6.69 -0.74 -0.55
C VAL A 57 -7.17 -2.04 0.06
N ARG A 58 -7.27 -3.05 -0.81
CA ARG A 58 -7.50 -4.44 -0.47
C ARG A 58 -6.53 -5.31 -1.26
N LEU A 59 -5.78 -6.18 -0.59
CA LEU A 59 -4.95 -7.17 -1.25
C LEU A 59 -5.65 -8.52 -1.23
N LEU A 60 -5.73 -9.17 -2.38
CA LEU A 60 -6.28 -10.51 -2.54
C LEU A 60 -5.16 -11.48 -2.89
N LYS A 61 -5.05 -12.56 -2.15
CA LYS A 61 -4.28 -13.74 -2.55
C LYS A 61 -5.13 -14.58 -3.49
N VAL A 62 -4.58 -14.97 -4.62
CA VAL A 62 -5.25 -15.74 -5.65
C VAL A 62 -4.54 -17.09 -5.80
N GLU A 63 -5.28 -18.16 -5.56
CA GLU A 63 -4.79 -19.53 -5.60
C GLU A 63 -5.59 -20.34 -6.59
N PRO A 64 -4.95 -21.19 -7.41
CA PRO A 64 -5.68 -22.13 -8.27
C PRO A 64 -6.44 -23.15 -7.42
N MET A 65 -7.62 -23.56 -7.89
CA MET A 65 -8.37 -24.61 -7.23
C MET A 65 -7.57 -25.94 -7.20
N PRO A 66 -7.56 -26.64 -6.04
CA PRO A 66 -7.00 -27.99 -5.99
C PRO A 66 -7.77 -28.90 -6.96
N HIS A 67 -7.02 -29.74 -7.70
CA HIS A 67 -7.56 -30.82 -8.56
C HIS A 67 -7.89 -30.53 -10.03
N GLY A 68 -7.32 -29.52 -10.67
CA GLY A 68 -7.14 -29.53 -12.14
C GLY A 68 -8.40 -29.66 -13.02
N MET A 69 -9.60 -29.52 -12.46
CA MET A 69 -10.85 -29.71 -13.21
C MET A 69 -11.44 -28.42 -13.78
N SER A 70 -10.93 -27.26 -13.38
CA SER A 70 -11.36 -25.97 -13.92
C SER A 70 -10.24 -24.94 -13.84
N ASN A 71 -10.28 -23.93 -14.72
CA ASN A 71 -9.41 -22.75 -14.62
C ASN A 71 -9.87 -21.80 -13.50
N GLU A 72 -10.61 -22.29 -12.54
CA GLU A 72 -11.14 -21.52 -11.42
C GLU A 72 -10.06 -21.22 -10.39
N VAL A 73 -10.19 -20.06 -9.76
CA VAL A 73 -9.29 -19.59 -8.72
C VAL A 73 -10.07 -19.23 -7.46
N VAL A 74 -9.45 -19.41 -6.31
CA VAL A 74 -9.94 -18.93 -5.03
C VAL A 74 -9.26 -17.62 -4.71
N LYS A 75 -10.03 -16.60 -4.34
CA LYS A 75 -9.54 -15.30 -3.90
C LYS A 75 -9.84 -15.10 -2.43
N THR A 76 -8.82 -14.80 -1.64
CA THR A 76 -8.94 -14.56 -0.20
C THR A 76 -8.27 -13.24 0.17
N ASP A 77 -8.86 -12.50 1.13
CA ASP A 77 -8.24 -11.30 1.66
C ASP A 77 -6.89 -11.62 2.30
N SER A 78 -5.88 -10.81 2.00
CA SER A 78 -4.52 -10.95 2.50
C SER A 78 -4.07 -9.71 3.26
N HIS A 79 -3.27 -9.94 4.32
CA HIS A 79 -2.45 -8.90 4.91
C HIS A 79 -1.38 -8.44 3.90
N PHE A 80 -0.79 -7.27 4.12
CA PHE A 80 0.33 -6.80 3.31
C PHE A 80 1.26 -5.90 4.11
N LEU A 81 2.40 -5.60 3.53
CA LEU A 81 3.40 -4.73 4.12
C LEU A 81 3.41 -3.38 3.41
N LEU A 82 3.44 -2.31 4.20
CA LEU A 82 3.77 -0.96 3.76
C LEU A 82 5.23 -0.72 4.09
N MET A 83 6.04 -0.56 3.06
CA MET A 83 7.49 -0.48 3.20
C MET A 83 8.05 0.78 2.53
N PRO A 84 9.17 1.32 3.04
CA PRO A 84 9.89 2.35 2.33
C PRO A 84 10.48 1.79 1.03
N ARG A 85 10.58 2.64 0.00
CA ARG A 85 11.36 2.33 -1.19
C ARG A 85 12.85 2.46 -0.90
N SER A 86 13.67 1.74 -1.67
CA SER A 86 15.13 1.78 -1.52
C SER A 86 15.72 3.19 -1.64
N SER A 87 15.06 4.09 -2.38
CA SER A 87 15.51 5.48 -2.57
C SER A 87 15.20 6.43 -1.42
N ILE A 88 14.45 6.00 -0.38
CA ILE A 88 14.03 6.87 0.73
C ILE A 88 15.24 7.50 1.47
N TYR A 89 16.38 6.81 1.50
CA TYR A 89 17.59 7.32 2.15
C TYR A 89 18.05 8.69 1.61
N LYS A 90 17.70 9.02 0.35
CA LYS A 90 18.03 10.31 -0.28
C LYS A 90 17.18 11.47 0.26
N SER A 91 16.04 11.18 0.85
CA SER A 91 15.11 12.18 1.35
C SER A 91 15.45 12.71 2.76
N GLY A 92 16.36 12.03 3.48
CA GLY A 92 16.61 12.31 4.90
C GLY A 92 15.48 11.89 5.83
N LEU A 93 14.54 11.07 5.33
CA LEU A 93 13.41 10.55 6.09
C LEU A 93 13.61 9.10 6.50
N LEU A 94 13.06 8.75 7.65
CA LEU A 94 12.92 7.38 8.13
C LEU A 94 11.46 7.06 8.41
N MET A 95 11.05 5.84 8.11
CA MET A 95 9.75 5.32 8.51
C MET A 95 9.78 5.01 10.02
N ALA A 96 8.93 5.69 10.81
CA ALA A 96 9.01 5.67 12.26
C ALA A 96 8.66 4.30 12.89
N ASN A 97 7.90 3.48 12.19
CA ASN A 97 7.56 2.10 12.61
C ASN A 97 8.34 1.03 11.83
N SER A 98 9.39 1.41 11.10
CA SER A 98 10.24 0.54 10.27
C SER A 98 9.49 -0.14 9.12
N THR A 99 8.43 -0.86 9.40
CA THR A 99 7.55 -1.55 8.44
C THR A 99 6.12 -1.48 8.95
N GLY A 100 5.22 -1.04 8.10
CA GLY A 100 3.78 -1.08 8.38
C GLY A 100 3.20 -2.45 8.08
N VAL A 101 2.66 -3.13 9.08
CA VAL A 101 1.88 -4.36 8.89
C VAL A 101 0.42 -3.96 8.75
N ILE A 102 -0.15 -4.18 7.57
CA ILE A 102 -1.52 -3.79 7.27
C ILE A 102 -2.41 -5.03 7.27
N ASP A 103 -3.36 -5.04 8.18
CA ASP A 103 -4.30 -6.15 8.33
C ASP A 103 -5.28 -6.21 7.15
N LYS A 104 -5.64 -7.42 6.74
CA LYS A 104 -6.58 -7.68 5.64
C LYS A 104 -7.96 -7.03 5.82
N SER A 105 -8.33 -6.75 7.06
CA SER A 105 -9.60 -6.10 7.43
C SER A 105 -9.53 -4.58 7.53
N TYR A 106 -8.35 -3.97 7.39
CA TYR A 106 -8.20 -2.52 7.42
C TYR A 106 -8.80 -1.87 6.18
N ARG A 107 -9.65 -0.88 6.37
CA ARG A 107 -10.33 -0.11 5.30
C ARG A 107 -10.16 1.41 5.46
N GLY A 108 -9.17 1.83 6.26
CA GLY A 108 -8.81 3.23 6.36
C GLY A 108 -7.87 3.67 5.23
N GLU A 109 -7.68 4.97 5.12
CA GLU A 109 -6.68 5.54 4.23
C GLU A 109 -5.27 5.07 4.63
N LEU A 110 -4.48 4.63 3.65
CA LEU A 110 -3.08 4.29 3.89
C LEU A 110 -2.26 5.55 4.18
N LYS A 111 -1.47 5.46 5.25
CA LYS A 111 -0.54 6.51 5.68
C LYS A 111 0.75 5.88 6.19
N ALA A 112 1.88 6.55 5.99
CA ALA A 112 3.16 6.15 6.54
C ALA A 112 3.63 7.13 7.62
N PRO A 113 3.92 6.67 8.84
CA PRO A 113 4.53 7.50 9.85
C PRO A 113 6.02 7.70 9.51
N VAL A 114 6.45 8.95 9.44
CA VAL A 114 7.83 9.32 9.14
C VAL A 114 8.35 10.38 10.09
N TRP A 115 9.65 10.44 10.22
CA TRP A 115 10.36 11.54 10.88
C TRP A 115 11.60 11.93 10.09
N SER A 116 12.08 13.15 10.31
CA SER A 116 13.26 13.69 9.62
C SER A 116 14.51 13.48 10.47
N MET A 117 15.56 12.90 9.88
CA MET A 117 16.88 12.79 10.53
C MET A 117 17.55 14.16 10.70
N THR A 118 17.22 15.11 9.85
CA THR A 118 17.82 16.47 9.87
C THR A 118 16.96 17.48 10.63
N GLY A 119 15.72 17.10 10.98
CA GLY A 119 14.75 17.99 11.62
C GLY A 119 14.08 18.99 10.67
N ASN A 120 14.36 18.91 9.38
CA ASN A 120 13.74 19.77 8.35
C ASN A 120 13.76 19.08 7.00
N SER A 121 12.66 18.40 6.70
CA SER A 121 12.44 17.71 5.42
C SER A 121 11.04 18.00 4.92
N SER A 122 10.80 17.85 3.63
CA SER A 122 9.48 18.00 3.03
C SER A 122 9.20 16.88 2.03
N VAL A 123 7.92 16.54 1.90
CA VAL A 123 7.39 15.64 0.88
C VAL A 123 6.39 16.43 0.06
N GLN A 124 6.48 16.29 -1.26
CA GLN A 124 5.56 16.94 -2.19
C GLN A 124 4.50 15.96 -2.68
N VAL A 125 3.35 16.48 -3.09
CA VAL A 125 2.34 15.71 -3.81
C VAL A 125 2.99 14.97 -4.98
N GLY A 126 2.75 13.67 -5.08
CA GLY A 126 3.30 12.82 -6.13
C GLY A 126 4.66 12.19 -5.83
N ASP A 127 5.31 12.54 -4.71
CA ASP A 127 6.55 11.88 -4.29
C ASP A 127 6.30 10.39 -3.98
N ARG A 128 7.24 9.54 -4.41
CA ARG A 128 7.19 8.08 -4.27
C ARG A 128 8.25 7.60 -3.30
N LEU A 129 7.91 7.54 -2.04
CA LEU A 129 8.83 7.12 -0.98
C LEU A 129 8.49 5.77 -0.37
N PHE A 130 7.28 5.26 -0.64
CA PHE A 130 6.74 4.04 -0.07
C PHE A 130 6.14 3.12 -1.12
N GLN A 131 5.93 1.86 -0.76
CA GLN A 131 5.38 0.82 -1.62
C GLN A 131 4.59 -0.21 -0.81
N ILE A 132 3.61 -0.84 -1.46
CA ILE A 132 2.92 -2.03 -0.96
C ILE A 132 3.68 -3.27 -1.44
N VAL A 133 3.90 -4.21 -0.52
CA VAL A 133 4.53 -5.50 -0.83
C VAL A 133 3.67 -6.63 -0.28
N ALA A 134 3.49 -7.70 -1.04
CA ALA A 134 2.80 -8.89 -0.58
C ALA A 134 3.58 -9.55 0.59
N PRO A 135 2.89 -10.25 1.52
CA PRO A 135 3.51 -10.71 2.77
C PRO A 135 4.65 -11.71 2.57
N ASP A 136 4.65 -12.42 1.46
CA ASP A 136 5.66 -13.42 1.06
C ASP A 136 6.53 -12.94 -0.11
N MET A 137 6.52 -11.65 -0.44
CA MET A 137 7.16 -11.05 -1.62
C MET A 137 6.60 -11.59 -2.94
N GLY A 138 5.42 -12.20 -2.91
CA GLY A 138 4.75 -12.76 -4.08
C GLY A 138 4.35 -11.70 -5.10
N TRP A 139 4.18 -12.15 -6.34
CA TRP A 139 3.87 -11.27 -7.44
C TRP A 139 2.48 -10.62 -7.33
N ILE A 140 2.41 -9.29 -7.26
CA ILE A 140 1.18 -8.52 -7.40
C ILE A 140 0.87 -8.45 -8.90
N ARG A 141 0.15 -9.44 -9.42
CA ARG A 141 -0.09 -9.63 -10.85
C ARG A 141 -1.03 -8.59 -11.43
N HIS A 142 -2.12 -8.29 -10.72
CA HIS A 142 -3.12 -7.33 -11.16
C HIS A 142 -3.27 -6.20 -10.15
N VAL A 143 -3.35 -4.99 -10.66
CA VAL A 143 -3.70 -3.79 -9.89
C VAL A 143 -4.84 -3.10 -10.61
N ARG A 144 -5.90 -2.76 -9.89
CA ARG A 144 -7.07 -2.11 -10.46
C ARG A 144 -7.64 -1.03 -9.54
N LEU A 145 -8.16 0.01 -10.14
CA LEU A 145 -9.01 0.98 -9.45
C LEU A 145 -10.42 0.40 -9.31
N VAL A 146 -11.04 0.66 -8.17
CA VAL A 146 -12.41 0.24 -7.86
C VAL A 146 -13.20 1.41 -7.30
N ASP A 147 -14.52 1.38 -7.47
CA ASP A 147 -15.43 2.42 -6.96
C ASP A 147 -15.82 2.18 -5.50
N SER A 148 -15.64 0.96 -5.00
CA SER A 148 -15.91 0.59 -3.61
C SER A 148 -15.11 -0.63 -3.19
N LEU A 149 -14.92 -0.78 -1.89
CA LEU A 149 -14.35 -1.96 -1.25
C LEU A 149 -15.37 -2.56 -0.27
N PRO A 150 -15.37 -3.89 -0.05
CA PRO A 150 -16.23 -4.50 0.95
C PRO A 150 -15.95 -3.98 2.35
N ASP A 151 -17.01 -3.71 3.11
CA ASP A 151 -16.91 -3.34 4.51
C ASP A 151 -16.32 -4.47 5.35
N THR A 152 -15.69 -4.10 6.47
CA THR A 152 -15.14 -5.03 7.45
C THR A 152 -15.48 -4.58 8.86
N GLU A 153 -15.44 -5.49 9.83
CA GLU A 153 -15.67 -5.16 11.25
C GLU A 153 -14.67 -4.13 11.78
N ARG A 154 -13.41 -4.17 11.34
CA ARG A 154 -12.39 -3.22 11.74
C ARG A 154 -12.59 -1.83 11.12
N GLY A 155 -13.08 -1.76 9.88
CA GLY A 155 -13.24 -0.52 9.14
C GLY A 155 -11.95 0.31 9.08
N ALA A 156 -12.04 1.61 9.36
CA ALA A 156 -10.93 2.56 9.32
C ALA A 156 -10.11 2.64 10.62
N GLY A 157 -10.35 1.80 11.62
CA GLY A 157 -9.61 1.80 12.89
C GLY A 157 -8.12 1.45 12.70
N GLY A 158 -7.22 2.38 13.06
CA GLY A 158 -5.78 2.22 12.90
C GLY A 158 -4.98 3.12 13.84
N PHE A 159 -3.64 3.06 13.77
CA PHE A 159 -2.70 3.90 14.52
C PHE A 159 -2.96 3.97 16.05
N GLY A 160 -3.27 2.83 16.68
CA GLY A 160 -3.48 2.74 18.11
C GLY A 160 -4.94 2.84 18.58
N SER A 161 -5.92 2.75 17.66
CA SER A 161 -7.36 2.73 18.02
C SER A 161 -7.78 1.48 18.81
N THR A 162 -6.95 0.42 18.84
CA THR A 162 -7.25 -0.87 19.49
C THR A 162 -6.55 -1.10 20.82
N GLY A 163 -5.92 -0.08 21.39
CA GLY A 163 -5.40 -0.19 22.74
C GLY A 163 -4.07 0.52 22.98
N LYS A 164 -3.85 0.79 24.25
CA LYS A 164 -2.55 1.19 24.79
C LYS A 164 -1.78 -0.06 25.19
#